data_4cf41794b1715540ad2fc38d67cb531c
#
_entry.id   4cf41794b1715540ad2fc38d67cb531c
#
_cell.length_a   1.000
_cell.length_b   1.000
_cell.length_c   1.000
_cell.angle_alpha   90.00
_cell.angle_beta   90.00
_cell.angle_gamma   90.00
#
_symmetry.space_group_name_H-M   'P 1'
#
loop_
_entity.id
_entity.type
_entity.pdbx_description
1 polymer ?
#
loop_
_entity_poly.entity_id
_entity_poly.type
_entity_poly.pdbx_seq_one_letter_code
_entity_poly.pdbx_strand_id
1 'polypeptide(L)'
;MNYDCRAISIINHKYGEGSIIAKIFTEDYGLKSFNIKRGRSKKTKNKISLLEKLSLLNISAKHKPNKELQYITEISVAHHFQSTGLYNKLLRIFMAEILSKILIEGERNSSVFNFIWGLTKDLDNEQEIDHNFSLRYLISLTKLLGFFPSIENIEYPFFNLNSSCFTKKTESSEEVINGDNLNYFRALITNRNINIPYKNRQQLIEKIFYYYKVHHYKLDNIKSHIVIESLR
;
A
#
# COMPACT_ATOMS: atom_id res chain seq x y z
N MET A 1 18.49 -21.67 7.05
CA MET A 1 18.58 -20.91 8.30
C MET A 1 17.16 -20.64 8.80
N ASN A 2 16.89 -20.81 10.11
CA ASN A 2 15.61 -20.37 10.69
C ASN A 2 15.73 -18.91 11.09
N TYR A 3 14.64 -18.18 11.01
CA TYR A 3 14.57 -16.78 11.43
C TYR A 3 13.18 -16.42 11.97
N ASP A 4 13.16 -15.43 12.85
CA ASP A 4 11.96 -14.83 13.41
C ASP A 4 11.95 -13.36 13.04
N CYS A 5 10.82 -12.86 12.52
CA CYS A 5 10.70 -11.44 12.19
C CYS A 5 9.23 -10.97 12.21
N ARG A 6 9.07 -9.64 12.25
CA ARG A 6 7.79 -8.99 11.97
C ARG A 6 7.44 -9.15 10.49
N ALA A 7 6.15 -9.26 10.20
CA ALA A 7 5.69 -9.47 8.84
C ALA A 7 4.29 -8.87 8.61
N ILE A 8 4.02 -8.47 7.38
CA ILE A 8 2.75 -7.88 6.93
C ILE A 8 2.18 -8.77 5.83
N SER A 9 0.97 -9.30 6.02
CA SER A 9 0.28 -10.07 4.99
C SER A 9 -0.19 -9.17 3.86
N ILE A 10 0.22 -9.43 2.62
CA ILE A 10 -0.12 -8.60 1.47
C ILE A 10 -1.26 -9.24 0.66
N ILE A 11 -1.04 -10.41 0.10
CA ILE A 11 -2.02 -11.10 -0.72
C ILE A 11 -1.84 -12.61 -0.60
N ASN A 12 -2.93 -13.35 -0.72
CA ASN A 12 -2.89 -14.79 -0.77
C ASN A 12 -3.72 -15.33 -1.93
N HIS A 13 -3.27 -16.42 -2.52
CA HIS A 13 -3.93 -17.11 -3.63
C HIS A 13 -4.05 -18.59 -3.34
N LYS A 14 -5.17 -19.19 -3.74
CA LYS A 14 -5.30 -20.65 -3.75
C LYS A 14 -4.31 -21.23 -4.75
N TYR A 15 -3.59 -22.27 -4.34
CA TYR A 15 -2.64 -22.97 -5.18
C TYR A 15 -2.95 -24.49 -5.14
N GLY A 16 -3.56 -24.98 -6.22
CA GLY A 16 -4.12 -26.32 -6.27
C GLY A 16 -5.20 -26.56 -5.21
N GLU A 17 -5.50 -27.82 -4.93
CA GLU A 17 -6.52 -28.19 -3.95
C GLU A 17 -6.04 -28.12 -2.50
N GLY A 18 -4.74 -28.23 -2.27
CA GLY A 18 -4.15 -28.45 -0.94
C GLY A 18 -3.27 -27.34 -0.39
N SER A 19 -3.14 -26.18 -1.07
CA SER A 19 -2.21 -25.14 -0.63
C SER A 19 -2.72 -23.72 -0.88
N ILE A 20 -2.11 -22.75 -0.19
CA ILE A 20 -2.21 -21.32 -0.43
C ILE A 20 -0.81 -20.79 -0.61
N ILE A 21 -0.58 -19.95 -1.61
CA ILE A 21 0.61 -19.11 -1.69
C ILE A 21 0.26 -17.76 -1.08
N ALA A 22 0.94 -17.39 0.00
CA ALA A 22 0.83 -16.10 0.65
C ALA A 22 2.07 -15.26 0.35
N LYS A 23 1.88 -14.08 -0.23
CA LYS A 23 2.92 -13.05 -0.33
C LYS A 23 2.90 -12.22 0.94
N ILE A 24 4.00 -12.25 1.66
CA ILE A 24 4.15 -11.62 2.96
C ILE A 24 5.37 -10.70 2.91
N PHE A 25 5.19 -9.45 3.28
CA PHE A 25 6.27 -8.48 3.40
C PHE A 25 6.92 -8.64 4.76
N THR A 26 8.15 -9.15 4.78
CA THR A 26 8.94 -9.41 5.99
C THR A 26 9.90 -8.27 6.24
N GLU A 27 10.16 -7.97 7.50
CA GLU A 27 11.06 -6.87 7.91
C GLU A 27 12.49 -7.07 7.41
N ASP A 28 12.98 -8.32 7.48
CA ASP A 28 14.39 -8.62 7.21
C ASP A 28 14.68 -9.10 5.80
N TYR A 29 13.70 -9.73 5.15
CA TYR A 29 13.88 -10.36 3.83
C TYR A 29 13.00 -9.78 2.73
N GLY A 30 12.29 -8.66 2.98
CA GLY A 30 11.40 -8.05 2.02
C GLY A 30 10.17 -8.89 1.68
N LEU A 31 9.59 -8.67 0.50
CA LEU A 31 8.45 -9.46 0.05
C LEU A 31 8.88 -10.89 -0.26
N LYS A 32 8.21 -11.88 0.33
CA LYS A 32 8.46 -13.32 0.12
C LYS A 32 7.18 -14.08 -0.11
N SER A 33 7.27 -15.11 -0.96
CA SER A 33 6.19 -16.04 -1.22
C SER A 33 6.31 -17.28 -0.31
N PHE A 34 5.24 -17.56 0.45
CA PHE A 34 5.18 -18.69 1.37
C PHE A 34 4.14 -19.69 0.94
N ASN A 35 4.53 -20.96 0.91
CA ASN A 35 3.59 -22.08 0.72
C ASN A 35 3.00 -22.50 2.07
N ILE A 36 1.69 -22.39 2.20
CA ILE A 36 0.94 -22.80 3.38
C ILE A 36 0.00 -23.93 2.99
N LYS A 37 0.30 -25.13 3.46
CA LYS A 37 -0.53 -26.30 3.20
C LYS A 37 -1.91 -26.12 3.83
N ARG A 38 -2.97 -26.35 3.04
CA ARG A 38 -4.34 -26.45 3.54
C ARG A 38 -4.50 -27.82 4.19
N GLY A 39 -4.87 -27.85 5.47
CA GLY A 39 -5.15 -29.10 6.19
C GLY A 39 -6.48 -28.98 6.93
N ARG A 40 -7.06 -30.14 7.25
CA ARG A 40 -8.29 -30.20 8.07
C ARG A 40 -8.03 -29.89 9.54
N SER A 41 -6.76 -29.89 9.97
CA SER A 41 -6.39 -29.62 11.37
C SER A 41 -6.75 -28.18 11.78
N LYS A 42 -7.15 -27.99 13.03
CA LYS A 42 -7.44 -26.67 13.63
C LYS A 42 -6.24 -25.73 13.52
N LYS A 43 -5.02 -26.26 13.71
CA LYS A 43 -3.76 -25.48 13.58
C LYS A 43 -3.56 -24.86 12.20
N THR A 44 -3.87 -25.60 11.14
CA THR A 44 -3.71 -25.10 9.77
C THR A 44 -4.79 -24.11 9.38
N LYS A 45 -6.03 -24.36 9.78
CA LYS A 45 -7.13 -23.40 9.57
C LYS A 45 -6.85 -22.07 10.27
N ASN A 46 -6.33 -22.10 11.49
CA ASN A 46 -5.94 -20.90 12.22
C ASN A 46 -4.82 -20.12 11.50
N LYS A 47 -3.81 -20.80 10.94
CA LYS A 47 -2.75 -20.11 10.16
C LYS A 47 -3.32 -19.32 8.98
N ILE A 48 -4.28 -19.88 8.27
CA ILE A 48 -4.89 -19.24 7.08
C ILE A 48 -5.75 -18.06 7.47
N SER A 49 -6.50 -18.14 8.58
CA SER A 49 -7.34 -17.02 9.04
C SER A 49 -6.54 -15.80 9.49
N LEU A 50 -5.26 -15.97 9.83
CA LEU A 50 -4.37 -14.86 10.18
C LEU A 50 -3.83 -14.09 8.97
N LEU A 51 -4.02 -14.61 7.75
CA LEU A 51 -3.48 -14.03 6.51
C LEU A 51 -4.45 -13.06 5.83
N GLU A 52 -5.22 -12.32 6.59
CA GLU A 52 -6.01 -11.22 6.02
C GLU A 52 -5.09 -10.11 5.49
N LYS A 53 -5.58 -9.34 4.51
CA LYS A 53 -4.82 -8.22 3.95
C LYS A 53 -4.43 -7.22 5.04
N LEU A 54 -3.15 -6.86 5.08
CA LEU A 54 -2.49 -6.01 6.09
C LEU A 54 -2.57 -6.53 7.54
N SER A 55 -2.78 -7.83 7.77
CA SER A 55 -2.54 -8.40 9.09
C SER A 55 -1.08 -8.21 9.49
N LEU A 56 -0.86 -7.67 10.69
CA LEU A 56 0.46 -7.52 11.30
C LEU A 56 0.78 -8.78 12.09
N LEU A 57 1.88 -9.43 11.75
CA LEU A 57 2.22 -10.79 12.17
C LEU A 57 3.63 -10.86 12.74
N ASN A 58 3.86 -11.81 13.64
CA ASN A 58 5.17 -12.37 13.92
C ASN A 58 5.25 -13.74 13.28
N ILE A 59 6.31 -14.00 12.53
CA ILE A 59 6.51 -15.27 11.85
C ILE A 59 7.85 -15.90 12.21
N SER A 60 7.86 -17.23 12.36
CA SER A 60 9.08 -18.05 12.31
C SER A 60 9.10 -18.76 10.98
N ALA A 61 10.18 -18.65 10.24
CA ALA A 61 10.27 -19.23 8.91
C ALA A 61 11.66 -19.83 8.62
N LYS A 62 11.72 -20.67 7.59
CA LYS A 62 12.99 -21.24 7.09
C LYS A 62 13.38 -20.54 5.80
N HIS A 63 14.49 -19.81 5.84
CA HIS A 63 15.07 -19.25 4.62
C HIS A 63 15.82 -20.33 3.84
N LYS A 64 15.40 -20.50 2.58
CA LYS A 64 16.07 -21.37 1.60
C LYS A 64 16.44 -20.49 0.39
N PRO A 65 17.72 -20.06 0.25
CA PRO A 65 18.14 -19.09 -0.76
C PRO A 65 17.77 -19.47 -2.19
N ASN A 66 17.81 -20.77 -2.50
CA ASN A 66 17.60 -21.31 -3.86
C ASN A 66 16.13 -21.71 -4.13
N LYS A 67 15.18 -21.30 -3.27
CA LYS A 67 13.76 -21.60 -3.47
C LYS A 67 12.93 -20.32 -3.46
N GLU A 68 12.14 -20.14 -4.48
CA GLU A 68 11.16 -19.05 -4.56
C GLU A 68 10.11 -19.18 -3.45
N LEU A 69 9.61 -20.41 -3.21
CA LEU A 69 8.62 -20.66 -2.17
C LEU A 69 9.28 -21.04 -0.84
N GLN A 70 9.01 -20.24 0.17
CA GLN A 70 9.46 -20.41 1.54
C GLN A 70 8.40 -21.13 2.40
N TYR A 71 8.75 -21.51 3.64
CA TYR A 71 7.85 -22.19 4.56
C TYR A 71 7.81 -21.52 5.92
N ILE A 72 6.60 -21.20 6.39
CA ILE A 72 6.35 -20.69 7.73
C ILE A 72 6.19 -21.87 8.70
N THR A 73 7.02 -21.90 9.73
CA THR A 73 6.90 -22.86 10.83
C THR A 73 5.87 -22.41 11.85
N GLU A 74 5.95 -21.14 12.26
CA GLU A 74 5.03 -20.55 13.21
C GLU A 74 4.54 -19.16 12.72
N ILE A 75 3.32 -18.80 13.12
CA ILE A 75 2.70 -17.54 12.82
C ILE A 75 1.79 -17.15 13.98
N SER A 76 1.91 -15.90 14.42
CA SER A 76 1.06 -15.31 15.43
C SER A 76 0.69 -13.88 15.05
N VAL A 77 -0.39 -13.36 15.64
CA VAL A 77 -0.80 -11.96 15.46
C VAL A 77 0.11 -11.07 16.29
N ALA A 78 0.68 -10.05 15.65
CA ALA A 78 1.47 -9.02 16.33
C ALA A 78 0.61 -7.83 16.79
N HIS A 79 -0.54 -7.59 16.13
CA HIS A 79 -1.49 -6.56 16.48
C HIS A 79 -2.92 -7.03 16.21
N HIS A 80 -3.75 -7.03 17.25
CA HIS A 80 -5.18 -7.33 17.15
C HIS A 80 -5.95 -6.07 16.81
N PHE A 81 -6.57 -6.03 15.63
CA PHE A 81 -7.37 -4.89 15.23
C PHE A 81 -8.61 -4.73 16.12
N GLN A 82 -8.76 -3.55 16.70
CA GLN A 82 -9.93 -3.14 17.50
C GLN A 82 -11.07 -2.67 16.58
N SER A 83 -10.70 -1.98 15.49
CA SER A 83 -11.68 -1.45 14.54
C SER A 83 -12.30 -2.56 13.69
N THR A 84 -13.62 -2.71 13.83
CA THR A 84 -14.44 -3.62 13.00
C THR A 84 -15.10 -2.91 11.82
N GLY A 85 -14.91 -1.59 11.68
CA GLY A 85 -15.53 -0.76 10.65
C GLY A 85 -15.21 -1.23 9.24
N LEU A 86 -16.25 -1.24 8.38
CA LEU A 86 -16.09 -1.60 6.97
C LEU A 86 -15.06 -0.70 6.26
N TYR A 87 -15.09 0.58 6.58
CA TYR A 87 -14.20 1.57 5.98
C TYR A 87 -12.72 1.29 6.26
N ASN A 88 -12.35 1.01 7.52
CA ASN A 88 -10.98 0.64 7.89
C ASN A 88 -10.51 -0.64 7.18
N LYS A 89 -11.40 -1.62 7.02
CA LYS A 89 -11.11 -2.85 6.27
C LYS A 89 -10.83 -2.55 4.80
N LEU A 90 -11.62 -1.68 4.17
CA LEU A 90 -11.42 -1.29 2.77
C LEU A 90 -10.12 -0.51 2.56
N LEU A 91 -9.75 0.38 3.48
CA LEU A 91 -8.47 1.07 3.43
C LEU A 91 -7.29 0.09 3.53
N ARG A 92 -7.36 -0.90 4.42
CA ARG A 92 -6.34 -1.96 4.48
C ARG A 92 -6.28 -2.79 3.20
N ILE A 93 -7.41 -3.06 2.56
CA ILE A 93 -7.45 -3.73 1.26
C ILE A 93 -6.77 -2.87 0.19
N PHE A 94 -7.07 -1.58 0.14
CA PHE A 94 -6.46 -0.63 -0.78
C PHE A 94 -4.94 -0.56 -0.60
N MET A 95 -4.48 -0.39 0.64
CA MET A 95 -3.05 -0.36 0.96
C MET A 95 -2.35 -1.66 0.51
N ALA A 96 -2.94 -2.81 0.78
CA ALA A 96 -2.39 -4.10 0.36
C ALA A 96 -2.36 -4.25 -1.17
N GLU A 97 -3.37 -3.76 -1.89
CA GLU A 97 -3.39 -3.78 -3.36
C GLU A 97 -2.26 -2.94 -3.94
N ILE A 98 -2.06 -1.71 -3.45
CA ILE A 98 -0.92 -0.85 -3.85
C ILE A 98 0.40 -1.56 -3.56
N LEU A 99 0.61 -2.06 -2.33
CA LEU A 99 1.84 -2.76 -1.94
C LEU A 99 2.13 -3.97 -2.82
N SER A 100 1.10 -4.72 -3.21
CA SER A 100 1.26 -5.89 -4.09
C SER A 100 1.81 -5.54 -5.49
N LYS A 101 1.72 -4.27 -5.88
CA LYS A 101 2.18 -3.75 -7.17
C LYS A 101 3.53 -3.06 -7.11
N ILE A 102 3.89 -2.49 -5.95
CA ILE A 102 5.13 -1.72 -5.79
C ILE A 102 6.27 -2.52 -5.15
N LEU A 103 5.96 -3.54 -4.34
CA LEU A 103 6.98 -4.34 -3.69
C LEU A 103 7.58 -5.36 -4.64
N ILE A 104 8.92 -5.39 -4.69
CA ILE A 104 9.69 -6.35 -5.47
C ILE A 104 10.04 -7.54 -4.60
N GLU A 105 9.83 -8.75 -5.13
CA GLU A 105 10.09 -9.97 -4.37
C GLU A 105 11.58 -10.14 -4.06
N GLY A 106 11.89 -10.33 -2.78
CA GLY A 106 13.25 -10.47 -2.30
C GLY A 106 13.97 -9.17 -1.99
N GLU A 107 13.42 -8.03 -2.36
CA GLU A 107 14.01 -6.73 -2.05
C GLU A 107 13.60 -6.26 -0.66
N ARG A 108 14.60 -6.03 0.21
CA ARG A 108 14.38 -5.48 1.54
C ARG A 108 14.18 -3.96 1.45
N ASN A 109 13.09 -3.48 2.04
CA ASN A 109 12.84 -2.04 2.19
C ASN A 109 12.30 -1.74 3.59
N SER A 110 13.23 -1.51 4.52
CA SER A 110 12.89 -1.27 5.93
C SER A 110 12.11 0.03 6.14
N SER A 111 12.34 1.05 5.32
CA SER A 111 11.62 2.33 5.41
C SER A 111 10.15 2.15 5.06
N VAL A 112 9.86 1.47 3.96
CA VAL A 112 8.47 1.14 3.57
C VAL A 112 7.85 0.20 4.60
N PHE A 113 8.58 -0.82 5.08
CA PHE A 113 8.06 -1.75 6.08
C PHE A 113 7.60 -1.01 7.35
N ASN A 114 8.47 -0.18 7.93
CA ASN A 114 8.17 0.53 9.17
C ASN A 114 7.05 1.56 8.99
N PHE A 115 7.02 2.25 7.85
CA PHE A 115 5.93 3.17 7.51
C PHE A 115 4.59 2.45 7.46
N ILE A 116 4.49 1.33 6.74
CA ILE A 116 3.25 0.56 6.62
C ILE A 116 2.84 -0.05 7.96
N TRP A 117 3.81 -0.56 8.73
CA TRP A 117 3.56 -1.11 10.06
C TRP A 117 2.95 -0.07 11.00
N GLY A 118 3.54 1.13 11.07
CA GLY A 118 3.05 2.25 11.88
C GLY A 118 1.68 2.71 11.40
N LEU A 119 1.55 3.05 10.11
CA LEU A 119 0.31 3.56 9.53
C LEU A 119 -0.88 2.58 9.71
N THR A 120 -0.61 1.27 9.63
CA THR A 120 -1.67 0.25 9.85
C THR A 120 -2.16 0.22 11.30
N LYS A 121 -1.27 0.46 12.27
CA LYS A 121 -1.63 0.58 13.68
C LYS A 121 -2.37 1.88 13.97
N ASP A 122 -1.90 2.99 13.39
CA ASP A 122 -2.53 4.30 13.55
C ASP A 122 -3.96 4.28 13.00
N LEU A 123 -4.15 3.69 11.81
CA LEU A 123 -5.47 3.51 11.20
C LEU A 123 -6.45 2.72 12.09
N ASP A 124 -5.96 1.80 12.91
CA ASP A 124 -6.81 1.04 13.85
C ASP A 124 -7.22 1.86 15.07
N ASN A 125 -6.40 2.84 15.46
CA ASN A 125 -6.64 3.68 16.65
C ASN A 125 -7.45 4.95 16.34
N GLU A 126 -7.56 5.35 15.06
CA GLU A 126 -8.28 6.57 14.69
C GLU A 126 -9.79 6.39 14.79
N GLN A 127 -10.45 7.31 15.50
CA GLN A 127 -11.92 7.37 15.61
C GLN A 127 -12.56 7.93 14.35
N GLU A 128 -11.92 8.93 13.74
CA GLU A 128 -12.33 9.54 12.47
C GLU A 128 -11.16 9.47 11.48
N ILE A 129 -11.37 8.78 10.37
CA ILE A 129 -10.36 8.66 9.34
C ILE A 129 -10.48 9.81 8.35
N ASP A 130 -9.35 10.46 8.05
CA ASP A 130 -9.26 11.51 7.02
C ASP A 130 -9.83 11.02 5.69
N HIS A 131 -10.77 11.78 5.13
CA HIS A 131 -11.34 11.51 3.81
C HIS A 131 -10.30 11.48 2.68
N ASN A 132 -9.17 12.13 2.86
CA ASN A 132 -8.07 12.16 1.92
C ASN A 132 -7.02 11.06 2.17
N PHE A 133 -7.28 10.11 3.08
CA PHE A 133 -6.32 9.07 3.47
C PHE A 133 -5.69 8.38 2.26
N SER A 134 -6.50 7.95 1.29
CA SER A 134 -6.00 7.26 0.09
C SER A 134 -4.98 8.10 -0.68
N LEU A 135 -5.24 9.40 -0.86
CA LEU A 135 -4.34 10.33 -1.54
C LEU A 135 -3.07 10.59 -0.73
N ARG A 136 -3.20 10.82 0.59
CA ARG A 136 -2.04 11.01 1.48
C ARG A 136 -1.15 9.79 1.53
N TYR A 137 -1.74 8.59 1.59
CA TYR A 137 -1.02 7.33 1.55
C TYR A 137 -0.19 7.20 0.27
N LEU A 138 -0.81 7.43 -0.89
CA LEU A 138 -0.11 7.37 -2.18
C LEU A 138 1.04 8.39 -2.25
N ILE A 139 0.80 9.64 -1.87
CA ILE A 139 1.84 10.69 -1.86
C ILE A 139 2.98 10.34 -0.89
N SER A 140 2.66 9.84 0.32
CA SER A 140 3.69 9.45 1.28
C SER A 140 4.58 8.33 0.78
N LEU A 141 4.01 7.36 0.06
CA LEU A 141 4.79 6.30 -0.57
C LEU A 141 5.77 6.81 -1.62
N THR A 142 5.43 7.84 -2.41
CA THR A 142 6.36 8.39 -3.41
C THR A 142 7.66 8.89 -2.78
N LYS A 143 7.58 9.42 -1.55
CA LYS A 143 8.76 9.85 -0.78
C LYS A 143 9.67 8.67 -0.43
N LEU A 144 9.08 7.55 -0.01
CA LEU A 144 9.82 6.34 0.35
C LEU A 144 10.38 5.58 -0.86
N LEU A 145 9.73 5.76 -2.02
CA LEU A 145 10.13 5.17 -3.29
C LEU A 145 11.09 6.06 -4.11
N GLY A 146 11.39 7.28 -3.62
CA GLY A 146 12.41 8.14 -4.20
C GLY A 146 11.95 9.04 -5.37
N PHE A 147 10.62 9.19 -5.57
CA PHE A 147 10.07 10.08 -6.60
C PHE A 147 9.03 11.07 -6.07
N PHE A 148 9.28 11.60 -4.86
CA PHE A 148 8.39 12.62 -4.27
C PHE A 148 8.34 13.87 -5.16
N PRO A 149 7.15 14.46 -5.38
CA PRO A 149 6.99 15.68 -6.15
C PRO A 149 7.90 16.81 -5.66
N SER A 150 8.64 17.47 -6.58
CA SER A 150 9.40 18.66 -6.22
C SER A 150 8.46 19.78 -5.73
N ILE A 151 8.89 20.49 -4.70
CA ILE A 151 8.18 21.66 -4.19
C ILE A 151 8.76 22.97 -4.71
N GLU A 152 9.80 22.91 -5.54
CA GLU A 152 10.36 24.10 -6.18
C GLU A 152 9.35 24.72 -7.13
N ASN A 153 9.26 26.05 -7.12
CA ASN A 153 8.32 26.83 -7.92
C ASN A 153 6.85 26.38 -7.74
N ILE A 154 6.49 26.00 -6.52
CA ILE A 154 5.15 25.49 -6.18
C ILE A 154 4.01 26.43 -6.58
N GLU A 155 4.29 27.72 -6.79
CA GLU A 155 3.34 28.74 -7.22
C GLU A 155 2.97 28.64 -8.72
N TYR A 156 3.74 27.92 -9.54
CA TYR A 156 3.47 27.83 -10.99
C TYR A 156 2.16 27.07 -11.28
N PRO A 157 1.44 27.45 -12.36
CA PRO A 157 0.06 27.05 -12.59
C PRO A 157 -0.15 25.59 -13.00
N PHE A 158 0.92 24.83 -13.24
CA PHE A 158 0.88 23.43 -13.63
C PHE A 158 1.88 22.59 -12.83
N PHE A 159 1.51 21.39 -12.45
CA PHE A 159 2.46 20.37 -12.02
C PHE A 159 2.61 19.31 -13.12
N ASN A 160 3.77 19.18 -13.71
CA ASN A 160 4.04 18.22 -14.77
C ASN A 160 4.40 16.87 -14.16
N LEU A 161 3.59 15.84 -14.50
CA LEU A 161 3.70 14.49 -13.96
C LEU A 161 4.95 13.75 -14.48
N ASN A 162 5.43 14.08 -15.68
CA ASN A 162 6.61 13.42 -16.28
C ASN A 162 7.91 13.96 -15.68
N SER A 163 7.99 15.28 -15.46
CA SER A 163 9.20 15.91 -14.91
C SER A 163 9.17 16.06 -13.39
N SER A 164 8.06 15.69 -12.72
CA SER A 164 7.89 15.78 -11.26
C SER A 164 8.07 17.19 -10.69
N CYS A 165 7.81 18.24 -11.48
CA CYS A 165 8.02 19.64 -11.06
C CYS A 165 6.89 20.56 -11.52
N PHE A 166 6.82 21.75 -10.87
CA PHE A 166 5.90 22.80 -11.26
C PHE A 166 6.43 23.57 -12.47
N THR A 167 5.54 23.90 -13.42
CA THR A 167 5.89 24.56 -14.69
C THR A 167 4.96 25.71 -15.02
N LYS A 168 5.46 26.72 -15.77
CA LYS A 168 4.67 27.86 -16.24
C LYS A 168 3.81 27.54 -17.45
N LYS A 169 4.24 26.55 -18.26
CA LYS A 169 3.58 26.15 -19.51
C LYS A 169 3.43 24.64 -19.57
N THR A 170 2.45 24.17 -20.32
CA THR A 170 2.26 22.74 -20.60
C THR A 170 1.91 22.56 -22.07
N GLU A 171 2.33 21.45 -22.65
CA GLU A 171 2.01 21.04 -24.03
C GLU A 171 0.83 20.04 -24.05
N SER A 172 0.55 19.35 -22.93
CA SER A 172 -0.52 18.36 -22.80
C SER A 172 -1.27 18.51 -21.49
N SER A 173 -2.59 18.50 -21.57
CA SER A 173 -3.47 18.54 -20.39
C SER A 173 -3.52 17.21 -19.63
N GLU A 174 -3.19 16.09 -20.28
CA GLU A 174 -3.21 14.76 -19.67
C GLU A 174 -2.03 14.54 -18.72
N GLU A 175 -0.91 15.18 -19.01
CA GLU A 175 0.36 15.02 -18.29
C GLU A 175 0.57 16.02 -17.15
N VAL A 176 -0.45 16.79 -16.83
CA VAL A 176 -0.37 17.82 -15.77
C VAL A 176 -1.52 17.74 -14.78
N ILE A 177 -1.27 18.26 -13.57
CA ILE A 177 -2.28 18.66 -12.61
C ILE A 177 -2.39 20.18 -12.68
N ASN A 178 -3.62 20.72 -12.82
CA ASN A 178 -3.90 22.14 -12.91
C ASN A 178 -5.21 22.53 -12.19
N GLY A 179 -5.56 23.80 -12.20
CA GLY A 179 -6.79 24.35 -11.65
C GLY A 179 -6.97 24.01 -10.15
N ASP A 180 -8.20 23.69 -9.76
CA ASP A 180 -8.50 23.35 -8.36
C ASP A 180 -7.76 22.11 -7.88
N ASN A 181 -7.58 21.13 -8.75
CA ASN A 181 -6.83 19.93 -8.43
C ASN A 181 -5.37 20.22 -8.07
N LEU A 182 -4.78 21.26 -8.66
CA LEU A 182 -3.42 21.69 -8.31
C LEU A 182 -3.35 22.25 -6.89
N ASN A 183 -4.37 23.01 -6.47
CA ASN A 183 -4.44 23.55 -5.11
C ASN A 183 -4.57 22.43 -4.07
N TYR A 184 -5.38 21.43 -4.35
CA TYR A 184 -5.51 20.23 -3.52
C TYR A 184 -4.22 19.42 -3.50
N PHE A 185 -3.58 19.23 -4.64
CA PHE A 185 -2.30 18.54 -4.74
C PHE A 185 -1.19 19.23 -3.96
N ARG A 186 -1.09 20.56 -4.05
CA ARG A 186 -0.17 21.39 -3.23
C ARG A 186 -0.40 21.17 -1.73
N ALA A 187 -1.66 21.14 -1.30
CA ALA A 187 -1.98 20.90 0.10
C ALA A 187 -1.55 19.49 0.55
N LEU A 188 -1.75 18.47 -0.30
CA LEU A 188 -1.34 17.10 -0.02
C LEU A 188 0.19 16.97 0.14
N ILE A 189 0.97 17.49 -0.82
CA ILE A 189 2.44 17.38 -0.79
C ILE A 189 3.09 18.24 0.30
N THR A 190 2.42 19.31 0.74
CA THR A 190 2.85 20.15 1.88
C THR A 190 2.23 19.75 3.22
N ASN A 191 1.53 18.61 3.26
CA ASN A 191 0.85 18.05 4.44
C ASN A 191 -0.12 19.05 5.12
N ARG A 192 -0.76 19.93 4.37
CA ARG A 192 -1.80 20.83 4.89
C ARG A 192 -3.13 20.09 4.98
N ASN A 193 -3.91 20.44 6.00
CA ASN A 193 -5.27 19.94 6.10
C ASN A 193 -6.17 20.69 5.11
N ILE A 194 -6.93 19.94 4.30
CA ILE A 194 -7.84 20.48 3.29
C ILE A 194 -8.98 19.51 3.05
N ASN A 195 -10.18 20.03 2.88
CA ASN A 195 -11.29 19.22 2.43
C ASN A 195 -11.30 19.17 0.90
N ILE A 196 -11.13 17.98 0.32
CA ILE A 196 -11.13 17.77 -1.12
C ILE A 196 -12.49 17.19 -1.51
N PRO A 197 -13.24 17.84 -2.44
CA PRO A 197 -14.50 17.29 -2.93
C PRO A 197 -14.34 15.94 -3.60
N TYR A 198 -15.35 15.10 -3.51
CA TYR A 198 -15.37 13.73 -4.05
C TYR A 198 -14.84 13.65 -5.50
N LYS A 199 -15.40 14.48 -6.40
CA LYS A 199 -14.99 14.52 -7.82
C LYS A 199 -13.50 14.80 -7.99
N ASN A 200 -12.96 15.73 -7.20
CA ASN A 200 -11.54 16.10 -7.25
C ASN A 200 -10.65 14.99 -6.69
N ARG A 201 -11.10 14.28 -5.63
CA ARG A 201 -10.37 13.11 -5.12
C ARG A 201 -10.22 12.02 -6.18
N GLN A 202 -11.31 11.69 -6.89
CA GLN A 202 -11.26 10.71 -7.99
C GLN A 202 -10.28 11.14 -9.08
N GLN A 203 -10.37 12.38 -9.56
CA GLN A 203 -9.45 12.90 -10.57
C GLN A 203 -8.00 12.88 -10.11
N LEU A 204 -7.74 13.23 -8.85
CA LEU A 204 -6.40 13.21 -8.28
C LEU A 204 -5.85 11.79 -8.13
N ILE A 205 -6.66 10.81 -7.74
CA ILE A 205 -6.23 9.41 -7.68
C ILE A 205 -5.79 8.92 -9.08
N GLU A 206 -6.55 9.23 -10.13
CA GLU A 206 -6.20 8.88 -11.51
C GLU A 206 -4.87 9.53 -11.94
N LYS A 207 -4.70 10.83 -11.65
CA LYS A 207 -3.45 11.55 -11.93
C LYS A 207 -2.26 10.99 -11.15
N ILE A 208 -2.45 10.62 -9.89
CA ILE A 208 -1.40 10.00 -9.07
C ILE A 208 -1.08 8.59 -9.59
N PHE A 209 -2.06 7.80 -10.02
CA PHE A 209 -1.80 6.50 -10.65
C PHE A 209 -0.99 6.66 -11.94
N TYR A 210 -1.31 7.66 -12.77
CA TYR A 210 -0.49 8.00 -13.92
C TYR A 210 0.93 8.41 -13.51
N TYR A 211 1.08 9.21 -12.45
CA TYR A 211 2.38 9.60 -11.89
C TYR A 211 3.22 8.39 -11.47
N TYR A 212 2.62 7.41 -10.79
CA TYR A 212 3.28 6.13 -10.49
C TYR A 212 3.72 5.39 -11.75
N LYS A 213 2.87 5.36 -12.77
CA LYS A 213 3.20 4.72 -14.07
C LYS A 213 4.41 5.35 -14.76
N VAL A 214 4.51 6.67 -14.73
CA VAL A 214 5.69 7.41 -15.26
C VAL A 214 6.97 6.98 -14.52
N HIS A 215 6.87 6.73 -13.23
CA HIS A 215 7.98 6.24 -12.39
C HIS A 215 8.10 4.70 -12.36
N HIS A 216 7.61 4.03 -13.41
CA HIS A 216 7.73 2.58 -13.63
C HIS A 216 6.94 1.68 -12.66
N TYR A 217 6.03 2.23 -11.85
CA TYR A 217 5.12 1.46 -11.01
C TYR A 217 3.74 1.34 -11.66
N LYS A 218 3.35 0.12 -12.05
CA LYS A 218 2.05 -0.13 -12.70
C LYS A 218 0.99 -0.43 -11.65
N LEU A 219 0.12 0.54 -11.36
CA LEU A 219 -1.02 0.40 -10.45
C LEU A 219 -2.31 -0.03 -11.18
N ASP A 220 -2.16 -0.89 -12.20
CA ASP A 220 -3.30 -1.37 -12.97
C ASP A 220 -4.21 -2.28 -12.14
N ASN A 221 -5.53 -2.20 -12.42
CA ASN A 221 -6.56 -3.03 -11.78
C ASN A 221 -6.74 -2.83 -10.27
N ILE A 222 -6.35 -1.70 -9.72
CA ILE A 222 -6.72 -1.30 -8.37
C ILE A 222 -8.19 -0.85 -8.40
N LYS A 223 -9.06 -1.54 -7.65
CA LYS A 223 -10.51 -1.26 -7.63
C LYS A 223 -11.03 -0.81 -6.26
N SER A 224 -10.30 -1.07 -5.21
CA SER A 224 -10.73 -0.77 -3.83
C SER A 224 -10.96 0.72 -3.59
N HIS A 225 -10.22 1.62 -4.26
CA HIS A 225 -10.45 3.07 -4.15
C HIS A 225 -11.86 3.48 -4.64
N ILE A 226 -12.39 2.83 -5.69
CA ILE A 226 -13.74 3.11 -6.20
C ILE A 226 -14.78 2.76 -5.12
N VAL A 227 -14.61 1.60 -4.45
CA VAL A 227 -15.52 1.16 -3.39
C VAL A 227 -15.39 2.08 -2.16
N ILE A 228 -14.18 2.47 -1.78
CA ILE A 228 -13.95 3.41 -0.67
C ILE A 228 -14.67 4.73 -0.91
N GLU A 229 -14.55 5.28 -2.10
CA GLU A 229 -15.18 6.56 -2.45
C GLU A 229 -16.70 6.47 -2.57
N SER A 230 -17.27 5.30 -2.88
CA SER A 230 -18.73 5.11 -2.98
C SER A 230 -19.45 5.00 -1.62
N LEU A 231 -18.69 4.80 -0.53
CA LEU A 231 -19.23 4.69 0.84
C LEU A 231 -19.26 6.03 1.61
N ARG A 232 -19.01 7.13 0.93
CA ARG A 232 -18.88 8.46 1.55
C ARG A 232 -19.90 9.45 1.05
#